data_7483d3b6f0fba14b8d2483f87e415bb5
#
_entry.id   7483d3b6f0fba14b8d2483f87e415bb5
#
_cell.length_a   1.000
_cell.length_b   1.000
_cell.length_c   1.000
_cell.angle_alpha   90.00
_cell.angle_beta   90.00
_cell.angle_gamma   90.00
#
_symmetry.space_group_name_H-M   'P 1'
#
loop_
_entity.id
_entity.type
_entity.pdbx_description
1 polymer ?
#
loop_
_entity_poly.entity_id
_entity_poly.type
_entity_poly.pdbx_seq_one_letter_code
_entity_poly.pdbx_strand_id
1 'polypeptide(L)'
;MYLEDDISISRENIIYWTKARILLKEFNLIPSFILTEKNINEKIYAVNQKKNKLNTRPRIIINNDICFANPENPYQAMYFYDRELMEEHLNSSSSNPDYGHGAYNISTLNQTMINFDLVAKANVGLAYKSIPEGFFSRYVIPVNLKKKLIQDYCLIKHLPNKYTADKNTYFGKVKIEDVFNK
;
A
#
# COMPACT_ATOMS: atom_id res chain seq x y z
N MET A 1 -2.25 -15.17 -4.34
CA MET A 1 -2.08 -14.32 -3.13
C MET A 1 -0.74 -14.64 -2.50
N TYR A 2 0.06 -13.63 -2.21
CA TYR A 2 1.21 -13.70 -1.31
C TYR A 2 0.82 -12.98 -0.01
N LEU A 3 1.23 -13.50 1.12
CA LEU A 3 0.92 -12.97 2.45
C LEU A 3 2.05 -13.38 3.39
N GLU A 4 2.64 -12.44 4.11
CA GLU A 4 3.55 -12.73 5.21
C GLU A 4 2.77 -13.36 6.38
N ASP A 5 3.42 -14.22 7.14
CA ASP A 5 2.78 -15.06 8.17
C ASP A 5 2.28 -14.27 9.40
N ASP A 6 2.74 -13.04 9.54
CA ASP A 6 2.35 -12.12 10.61
C ASP A 6 1.33 -11.05 10.19
N ILE A 7 0.69 -11.21 9.02
CA ILE A 7 -0.34 -10.30 8.52
C ILE A 7 -1.72 -10.93 8.66
N SER A 8 -2.66 -10.16 9.17
CA SER A 8 -4.07 -10.55 9.23
C SER A 8 -4.91 -9.73 8.26
N ILE A 9 -5.71 -10.43 7.47
CA ILE A 9 -6.69 -9.88 6.53
C ILE A 9 -8.10 -10.28 6.94
N SER A 10 -9.06 -9.41 6.70
CA SER A 10 -10.48 -9.66 6.95
C SER A 10 -11.24 -10.03 5.68
N ARG A 11 -12.45 -10.53 5.84
CA ARG A 11 -13.38 -10.75 4.72
C ARG A 11 -13.68 -9.44 3.97
N GLU A 12 -13.79 -8.33 4.68
CA GLU A 12 -14.03 -7.00 4.13
C GLU A 12 -12.88 -6.54 3.24
N ASN A 13 -11.63 -6.86 3.63
CA ASN A 13 -10.46 -6.59 2.80
C ASN A 13 -10.54 -7.33 1.45
N ILE A 14 -10.95 -8.61 1.46
CA ILE A 14 -11.09 -9.41 0.22
C ILE A 14 -12.20 -8.85 -0.66
N ILE A 15 -13.38 -8.55 -0.07
CA ILE A 15 -14.52 -7.96 -0.79
C ILE A 15 -14.13 -6.61 -1.41
N TYR A 16 -13.46 -5.76 -0.64
CA TYR A 16 -12.94 -4.48 -1.13
C TYR A 16 -12.05 -4.69 -2.34
N TRP A 17 -11.00 -5.52 -2.19
CA TRP A 17 -10.03 -5.73 -3.25
C TRP A 17 -10.70 -6.21 -4.54
N THR A 18 -11.57 -7.20 -4.44
CA THR A 18 -12.28 -7.78 -5.59
C THR A 18 -13.12 -6.74 -6.33
N LYS A 19 -13.91 -5.95 -5.59
CA LYS A 19 -14.75 -4.90 -6.19
C LYS A 19 -13.91 -3.77 -6.80
N ALA A 20 -12.88 -3.32 -6.08
CA ALA A 20 -12.02 -2.25 -6.54
C ALA A 20 -11.19 -2.67 -7.76
N ARG A 21 -10.78 -3.94 -7.86
CA ARG A 21 -10.05 -4.47 -9.03
C ARG A 21 -10.84 -4.33 -10.32
N ILE A 22 -12.14 -4.61 -10.28
CA ILE A 22 -13.03 -4.46 -11.44
C ILE A 22 -13.01 -3.00 -11.94
N LEU A 23 -13.07 -2.04 -11.02
CA LEU A 23 -13.07 -0.61 -11.35
C LEU A 23 -11.71 -0.09 -11.83
N LEU A 24 -10.63 -0.60 -11.25
CA LEU A 24 -9.28 -0.07 -11.45
C LEU A 24 -8.54 -0.70 -12.63
N LYS A 25 -9.03 -1.82 -13.15
CA LYS A 25 -8.41 -2.57 -14.23
C LYS A 25 -8.17 -1.72 -15.48
N GLU A 26 -9.17 -0.94 -15.91
CA GLU A 26 -9.12 -0.08 -17.09
C GLU A 26 -8.09 1.07 -16.96
N PHE A 27 -7.73 1.43 -15.72
CA PHE A 27 -6.73 2.47 -15.44
C PHE A 27 -5.33 1.90 -15.19
N ASN A 28 -5.14 0.59 -15.37
CA ASN A 28 -3.88 -0.10 -15.03
C ASN A 28 -3.45 0.10 -13.57
N LEU A 29 -4.41 0.26 -12.66
CA LEU A 29 -4.18 0.41 -11.23
C LEU A 29 -4.57 -0.86 -10.47
N ILE A 30 -3.99 -1.02 -9.28
CA ILE A 30 -4.17 -2.20 -8.43
C ILE A 30 -4.64 -1.76 -7.06
N PRO A 31 -5.78 -2.29 -6.56
CA PRO A 31 -6.20 -2.01 -5.20
C PRO A 31 -5.16 -2.49 -4.20
N SER A 32 -4.88 -1.69 -3.19
CA SER A 32 -3.89 -2.02 -2.17
C SER A 32 -4.39 -1.73 -0.75
N PHE A 33 -3.51 -1.94 0.21
CA PHE A 33 -3.82 -1.85 1.63
C PHE A 33 -2.81 -0.99 2.36
N ILE A 34 -3.19 -0.51 3.54
CA ILE A 34 -2.28 0.10 4.50
C ILE A 34 -2.04 -0.89 5.63
N LEU A 35 -0.77 -1.21 5.84
CA LEU A 35 -0.34 -2.02 6.96
C LEU A 35 -0.45 -1.23 8.26
N THR A 36 -1.13 -1.77 9.26
CA THR A 36 -1.41 -1.07 10.52
C THR A 36 -1.04 -1.90 11.73
N GLU A 37 -0.73 -1.20 12.81
CA GLU A 37 -0.58 -1.74 14.15
C GLU A 37 -1.42 -0.95 15.15
N LYS A 38 -1.75 -1.56 16.26
CA LYS A 38 -2.35 -0.90 17.41
C LYS A 38 -1.30 -0.66 18.49
N ASN A 39 -1.36 0.49 19.13
CA ASN A 39 -0.59 0.71 20.34
C ASN A 39 -1.33 0.21 21.59
N ILE A 40 -0.71 0.34 22.75
CA ILE A 40 -1.28 -0.07 24.07
C ILE A 40 -2.63 0.61 24.38
N ASN A 41 -2.92 1.77 23.78
CA ASN A 41 -4.17 2.50 23.94
C ASN A 41 -5.16 2.24 22.80
N GLU A 42 -5.04 1.12 22.11
CA GLU A 42 -5.89 0.71 20.97
C GLU A 42 -5.93 1.67 19.78
N LYS A 43 -5.05 2.70 19.74
CA LYS A 43 -4.96 3.61 18.61
C LYS A 43 -4.26 2.96 17.44
N ILE A 44 -4.79 3.18 16.24
CA ILE A 44 -4.29 2.59 14.98
C ILE A 44 -3.21 3.49 14.38
N TYR A 45 -2.08 2.88 14.06
CA TYR A 45 -0.94 3.52 13.39
C TYR A 45 -0.67 2.85 12.06
N ALA A 46 -0.35 3.64 11.06
CA ALA A 46 0.20 3.15 9.80
C ALA A 46 1.67 2.74 10.00
N VAL A 47 2.03 1.54 9.59
CA VAL A 47 3.37 1.00 9.83
C VAL A 47 4.41 1.76 9.00
N ASN A 48 4.17 1.91 7.72
CA ASN A 48 5.16 2.33 6.75
C ASN A 48 4.75 3.60 5.95
N GLN A 49 3.78 4.35 6.44
CA GLN A 49 3.35 5.60 5.81
C GLN A 49 3.91 6.81 6.55
N LYS A 50 4.12 7.90 5.83
CA LYS A 50 4.47 9.19 6.39
C LYS A 50 3.26 10.10 6.50
N LYS A 51 3.38 11.08 7.37
CA LYS A 51 2.35 12.10 7.58
C LYS A 51 2.19 12.97 6.33
N ASN A 52 0.93 13.20 5.90
CA ASN A 52 0.61 14.12 4.80
C ASN A 52 1.22 13.78 3.43
N LYS A 53 1.39 12.50 3.13
CA LYS A 53 2.08 12.06 1.90
C LYS A 53 1.21 11.27 0.93
N LEU A 54 -0.11 11.18 1.17
CA LEU A 54 -1.02 10.63 0.18
C LEU A 54 -1.06 11.50 -1.09
N ASN A 55 -0.80 10.87 -2.24
CA ASN A 55 -1.01 11.53 -3.51
C ASN A 55 -2.47 11.37 -3.95
N THR A 56 -3.23 12.44 -3.82
CA THR A 56 -4.64 12.48 -4.25
C THR A 56 -4.81 13.02 -5.67
N ARG A 57 -3.72 13.27 -6.41
CA ARG A 57 -3.72 13.76 -7.80
C ARG A 57 -2.67 12.99 -8.63
N PRO A 58 -3.04 12.46 -9.79
CA PRO A 58 -4.40 12.29 -10.30
C PRO A 58 -5.18 11.29 -9.44
N ARG A 59 -6.49 11.23 -9.58
CA ARG A 59 -7.37 10.39 -8.77
C ARG A 59 -8.47 9.75 -9.62
N ILE A 60 -8.81 8.53 -9.25
CA ILE A 60 -9.99 7.85 -9.78
C ILE A 60 -11.12 8.07 -8.78
N ILE A 61 -12.17 8.76 -9.19
CA ILE A 61 -13.32 9.08 -8.35
C ILE A 61 -14.29 7.90 -8.40
N ILE A 62 -14.65 7.35 -7.24
CA ILE A 62 -15.65 6.29 -7.11
C ILE A 62 -17.06 6.92 -7.04
N ASN A 63 -17.16 7.97 -6.22
CA ASN A 63 -18.37 8.77 -6.04
C ASN A 63 -17.97 10.16 -5.52
N ASN A 64 -18.96 11.00 -5.17
CA ASN A 64 -18.74 12.40 -4.78
C ASN A 64 -17.74 12.59 -3.64
N ASP A 65 -17.57 11.59 -2.76
CA ASP A 65 -16.75 11.71 -1.57
C ASP A 65 -15.52 10.79 -1.57
N ILE A 66 -15.55 9.68 -2.32
CA ILE A 66 -14.51 8.64 -2.29
C ILE A 66 -13.74 8.60 -3.59
N CYS A 67 -12.42 8.61 -3.49
CA CYS A 67 -11.52 8.39 -4.61
C CYS A 67 -10.41 7.42 -4.24
N PHE A 68 -9.69 6.93 -5.25
CA PHE A 68 -8.44 6.21 -5.06
C PHE A 68 -7.25 7.17 -5.06
N ALA A 69 -6.33 6.97 -4.12
CA ALA A 69 -5.11 7.76 -3.94
C ALA A 69 -3.88 6.84 -3.79
N ASN A 70 -2.70 7.31 -4.22
CA ASN A 70 -1.47 6.58 -3.95
C ASN A 70 -1.03 6.77 -2.50
N PRO A 71 -0.74 5.70 -1.76
CA PRO A 71 0.10 5.79 -0.57
C PRO A 71 1.53 6.19 -0.98
N GLU A 72 2.27 6.88 -0.11
CA GLU A 72 3.66 7.22 -0.38
C GLU A 72 4.53 5.96 -0.53
N ASN A 73 4.30 5.00 0.35
CA ASN A 73 4.97 3.71 0.31
C ASN A 73 3.95 2.63 -0.06
N PRO A 74 4.10 1.97 -1.22
CA PRO A 74 3.19 0.90 -1.66
C PRO A 74 3.45 -0.45 -0.97
N TYR A 75 4.48 -0.57 -0.13
CA TYR A 75 4.76 -1.80 0.61
C TYR A 75 3.62 -2.12 1.58
N GLN A 76 3.16 -3.34 1.56
CA GLN A 76 2.01 -3.78 2.36
C GLN A 76 2.18 -5.19 2.96
N ALA A 77 3.38 -5.80 2.88
CA ALA A 77 3.71 -7.15 3.35
C ALA A 77 2.84 -8.26 2.70
N MET A 78 2.18 -7.95 1.63
CA MET A 78 1.32 -8.88 0.89
C MET A 78 0.98 -8.34 -0.50
N TYR A 79 0.47 -9.19 -1.37
CA TYR A 79 -0.29 -8.76 -2.55
C TYR A 79 -1.37 -9.78 -2.92
N PHE A 80 -2.50 -9.24 -3.43
CA PHE A 80 -3.49 -10.01 -4.16
C PHE A 80 -3.29 -9.78 -5.65
N TYR A 81 -3.25 -10.88 -6.41
CA TYR A 81 -3.28 -10.85 -7.86
C TYR A 81 -4.39 -11.77 -8.34
N ASP A 82 -5.24 -11.27 -9.23
CA ASP A 82 -6.06 -12.12 -10.06
C ASP A 82 -5.19 -12.84 -11.10
N ARG A 83 -5.80 -13.69 -11.91
CA ARG A 83 -5.06 -14.45 -12.90
C ARG A 83 -4.25 -13.55 -13.85
N GLU A 84 -4.84 -12.46 -14.30
CA GLU A 84 -4.24 -11.52 -15.24
C GLU A 84 -3.01 -10.81 -14.64
N LEU A 85 -3.12 -10.30 -13.42
CA LEU A 85 -2.00 -9.69 -12.71
C LEU A 85 -0.90 -10.72 -12.38
N MET A 86 -1.27 -11.97 -12.09
CA MET A 86 -0.29 -13.03 -11.86
C MET A 86 0.46 -13.37 -13.12
N GLU A 87 -0.23 -13.49 -14.26
CA GLU A 87 0.40 -13.73 -15.57
C GLU A 87 1.33 -12.55 -15.94
N GLU A 88 0.90 -11.31 -15.72
CA GLU A 88 1.74 -10.13 -15.91
C GLU A 88 2.98 -10.17 -15.01
N HIS A 89 2.83 -10.50 -13.74
CA HIS A 89 3.93 -10.58 -12.78
C HIS A 89 4.97 -11.63 -13.21
N LEU A 90 4.54 -12.85 -13.50
CA LEU A 90 5.43 -13.95 -13.87
C LEU A 90 6.15 -13.73 -15.21
N ASN A 91 5.51 -13.04 -16.15
CA ASN A 91 6.07 -12.76 -17.48
C ASN A 91 6.84 -11.43 -17.56
N SER A 92 7.09 -10.80 -16.43
CA SER A 92 7.77 -9.50 -16.37
C SER A 92 8.94 -9.50 -15.40
N SER A 93 9.78 -8.47 -15.49
CA SER A 93 10.87 -8.24 -14.55
C SER A 93 10.41 -8.03 -13.09
N SER A 94 9.13 -7.73 -12.88
CA SER A 94 8.58 -7.52 -11.53
C SER A 94 8.62 -8.77 -10.63
N SER A 95 8.75 -9.97 -11.21
CA SER A 95 9.00 -11.21 -10.47
C SER A 95 10.43 -11.32 -9.94
N ASN A 96 11.35 -10.47 -10.41
CA ASN A 96 12.72 -10.44 -9.93
C ASN A 96 12.83 -9.49 -8.72
N PRO A 97 13.29 -9.95 -7.54
CA PRO A 97 13.48 -9.11 -6.37
C PRO A 97 14.42 -7.92 -6.59
N ASP A 98 15.46 -8.08 -7.43
CA ASP A 98 16.40 -6.99 -7.74
C ASP A 98 15.74 -5.87 -8.55
N TYR A 99 14.83 -6.21 -9.45
CA TYR A 99 13.99 -5.22 -10.14
C TYR A 99 13.14 -4.42 -9.14
N GLY A 100 12.45 -5.11 -8.24
CA GLY A 100 11.61 -4.47 -7.23
C GLY A 100 12.39 -3.48 -6.38
N HIS A 101 13.60 -3.85 -5.95
CA HIS A 101 14.50 -2.98 -5.21
C HIS A 101 14.93 -1.75 -6.04
N GLY A 102 15.35 -1.95 -7.27
CA GLY A 102 15.74 -0.85 -8.18
C GLY A 102 14.58 0.12 -8.46
N ALA A 103 13.40 -0.40 -8.77
CA ALA A 103 12.22 0.41 -9.03
C ALA A 103 11.78 1.23 -7.81
N TYR A 104 11.85 0.65 -6.60
CA TYR A 104 11.57 1.36 -5.37
C TYR A 104 12.53 2.53 -5.13
N ASN A 105 13.82 2.33 -5.36
CA ASN A 105 14.83 3.38 -5.21
C ASN A 105 14.64 4.53 -6.20
N ILE A 106 14.22 4.24 -7.41
CA ILE A 106 13.95 5.26 -8.44
C ILE A 106 12.72 6.11 -8.07
N SER A 107 11.65 5.47 -7.60
CA SER A 107 10.39 6.14 -7.29
C SER A 107 10.44 6.98 -6.01
N THR A 108 11.32 6.63 -5.08
CA THR A 108 11.45 7.26 -3.76
C THR A 108 12.67 8.18 -3.70
N LEU A 109 12.89 8.98 -4.69
CA LEU A 109 14.05 9.84 -5.04
C LEU A 109 14.84 10.51 -3.87
N ASN A 110 14.42 10.39 -2.64
CA ASN A 110 15.10 10.96 -1.46
C ASN A 110 15.24 9.99 -0.28
N GLN A 111 14.98 8.70 -0.49
CA GLN A 111 15.22 7.73 0.59
C GLN A 111 16.60 7.11 0.43
N THR A 112 17.46 7.32 1.43
CA THR A 112 18.65 6.52 1.65
C THR A 112 18.32 5.05 1.41
N MET A 113 19.16 4.38 0.63
CA MET A 113 19.03 2.96 0.30
C MET A 113 18.74 2.16 1.57
N ILE A 114 17.47 1.84 1.76
CA ILE A 114 17.08 0.90 2.78
C ILE A 114 17.55 -0.46 2.26
N ASN A 115 18.36 -1.17 3.01
CA ASN A 115 18.70 -2.54 2.70
C ASN A 115 17.44 -3.40 2.93
N PHE A 116 16.61 -3.52 1.90
CA PHE A 116 15.49 -4.44 1.91
C PHE A 116 16.03 -5.87 1.90
N ASP A 117 15.48 -6.70 2.77
CA ASP A 117 15.65 -8.15 2.65
C ASP A 117 14.93 -8.69 1.40
N LEU A 118 15.15 -9.96 1.12
CA LEU A 118 14.57 -10.61 -0.06
C LEU A 118 13.03 -10.55 -0.05
N VAL A 119 12.42 -10.68 1.12
CA VAL A 119 10.97 -10.68 1.29
C VAL A 119 10.40 -9.30 0.97
N ALA A 120 10.99 -8.25 1.50
CA ALA A 120 10.58 -6.88 1.21
C ALA A 120 10.71 -6.53 -0.29
N LYS A 121 11.79 -7.01 -0.94
CA LYS A 121 11.98 -6.84 -2.38
C LYS A 121 10.89 -7.57 -3.19
N ALA A 122 10.56 -8.79 -2.83
CA ALA A 122 9.51 -9.57 -3.49
C ALA A 122 8.12 -8.91 -3.36
N ASN A 123 7.85 -8.26 -2.23
CA ASN A 123 6.58 -7.57 -1.98
C ASN A 123 6.32 -6.33 -2.84
N VAL A 124 7.34 -5.80 -3.50
CA VAL A 124 7.15 -4.68 -4.44
C VAL A 124 6.32 -5.13 -5.66
N GLY A 125 6.56 -6.33 -6.15
CA GLY A 125 5.78 -6.95 -7.22
C GLY A 125 5.51 -5.99 -8.40
N LEU A 126 4.23 -5.86 -8.78
CA LEU A 126 3.79 -4.99 -9.87
C LEU A 126 3.65 -3.51 -9.51
N ALA A 127 3.96 -3.10 -8.28
CA ALA A 127 3.74 -1.72 -7.81
C ALA A 127 4.34 -0.66 -8.74
N TYR A 128 5.53 -0.92 -9.27
CA TYR A 128 6.27 0.03 -10.11
C TYR A 128 6.35 -0.37 -11.59
N LYS A 129 5.63 -1.41 -12.00
CA LYS A 129 5.58 -1.86 -13.40
C LYS A 129 4.54 -1.05 -14.19
N SER A 130 4.97 -0.34 -15.24
CA SER A 130 4.07 0.40 -16.14
C SER A 130 3.11 1.34 -15.39
N ILE A 131 3.66 2.20 -14.54
CA ILE A 131 2.90 3.15 -13.72
C ILE A 131 2.12 4.11 -14.64
N PRO A 132 0.81 4.30 -14.46
CA PRO A 132 0.06 5.30 -15.20
C PRO A 132 0.54 6.73 -14.93
N GLU A 133 0.40 7.60 -15.92
CA GLU A 133 0.81 8.99 -15.81
C GLU A 133 0.22 9.69 -14.59
N GLY A 134 1.07 10.40 -13.84
CA GLY A 134 0.71 11.17 -12.65
C GLY A 134 0.60 10.35 -11.36
N PHE A 135 0.61 9.02 -11.42
CA PHE A 135 0.66 8.16 -10.23
C PHE A 135 2.11 7.88 -9.80
N PHE A 136 2.31 7.56 -8.52
CA PHE A 136 3.63 7.20 -7.97
C PHE A 136 3.89 5.70 -8.02
N SER A 137 2.82 4.92 -8.05
CA SER A 137 2.82 3.48 -8.19
C SER A 137 1.47 3.04 -8.75
N ARG A 138 1.35 1.76 -9.11
CA ARG A 138 0.05 1.19 -9.49
C ARG A 138 -0.84 0.92 -8.28
N TYR A 139 -0.28 0.89 -7.07
CA TYR A 139 -1.03 0.61 -5.84
C TYR A 139 -1.76 1.85 -5.36
N VAL A 140 -3.07 1.71 -5.19
CA VAL A 140 -3.95 2.79 -4.73
C VAL A 140 -4.90 2.30 -3.64
N ILE A 141 -5.26 3.21 -2.74
CA ILE A 141 -6.17 2.98 -1.63
C ILE A 141 -7.38 3.90 -1.69
N PRO A 142 -8.55 3.47 -1.21
CA PRO A 142 -9.74 4.32 -1.16
C PRO A 142 -9.66 5.31 -0.01
N VAL A 143 -9.92 6.57 -0.32
CA VAL A 143 -9.94 7.67 0.66
C VAL A 143 -11.21 8.49 0.52
N ASN A 144 -11.75 8.95 1.64
CA ASN A 144 -12.83 9.93 1.65
C ASN A 144 -12.22 11.34 1.67
N LEU A 145 -12.39 12.07 0.57
CA LEU A 145 -11.80 13.41 0.40
C LEU A 145 -12.40 14.44 1.33
N LYS A 146 -13.71 14.36 1.56
CA LYS A 146 -14.45 15.31 2.39
C LYS A 146 -14.10 15.18 3.87
N LYS A 147 -14.09 13.92 4.33
CA LYS A 147 -13.75 13.59 5.72
C LYS A 147 -12.24 13.53 5.97
N LYS A 148 -11.42 13.49 4.92
CA LYS A 148 -9.96 13.28 4.98
C LYS A 148 -9.59 11.99 5.71
N LEU A 149 -10.26 10.90 5.38
CA LEU A 149 -10.08 9.61 6.03
C LEU A 149 -9.74 8.52 5.01
N ILE A 150 -8.83 7.65 5.38
CA ILE A 150 -8.62 6.37 4.71
C ILE A 150 -9.78 5.44 5.09
N GLN A 151 -10.27 4.64 4.14
CA GLN A 151 -11.37 3.73 4.40
C GLN A 151 -10.88 2.49 5.17
N ASP A 152 -11.59 2.12 6.23
CA ASP A 152 -11.18 1.05 7.16
C ASP A 152 -11.01 -0.32 6.46
N TYR A 153 -11.83 -0.59 5.44
CA TYR A 153 -11.78 -1.85 4.71
C TYR A 153 -10.50 -2.04 3.85
N CYS A 154 -9.65 -1.03 3.72
CA CYS A 154 -8.30 -1.18 3.14
C CYS A 154 -7.18 -1.25 4.20
N LEU A 155 -7.51 -1.32 5.48
CA LEU A 155 -6.53 -1.49 6.54
C LEU A 155 -6.32 -2.99 6.82
N ILE A 156 -5.07 -3.42 6.86
CA ILE A 156 -4.66 -4.78 7.24
C ILE A 156 -3.80 -4.71 8.51
N LYS A 157 -3.79 -5.79 9.29
CA LYS A 157 -3.13 -5.77 10.61
C LYS A 157 -1.80 -6.51 10.55
N HIS A 158 -0.78 -5.89 11.10
CA HIS A 158 0.48 -6.52 11.47
C HIS A 158 0.35 -7.05 12.91
N LEU A 159 0.33 -8.36 13.06
CA LEU A 159 -0.04 -9.02 14.31
C LEU A 159 0.92 -8.76 15.49
N PRO A 160 2.25 -8.71 15.27
CA PRO A 160 3.19 -8.54 16.38
C PRO A 160 3.09 -7.20 17.11
N ASN A 161 2.52 -6.17 16.49
CA ASN A 161 2.47 -4.80 17.04
C ASN A 161 3.84 -4.27 17.52
N LYS A 162 4.94 -4.74 16.92
CA LYS A 162 6.32 -4.47 17.38
C LYS A 162 6.78 -3.05 17.08
N TYR A 163 6.33 -2.47 15.98
CA TYR A 163 6.80 -1.15 15.53
C TYR A 163 6.21 0.00 16.33
N THR A 164 4.96 -0.09 16.75
CA THR A 164 4.35 0.94 17.59
C THR A 164 5.00 1.01 18.96
N ALA A 165 5.46 -0.11 19.52
CA ALA A 165 6.13 -0.22 20.81
C ALA A 165 7.62 0.14 20.77
N ASP A 166 8.32 -0.14 19.68
CA ASP A 166 9.77 0.08 19.56
C ASP A 166 10.09 1.56 19.35
N LYS A 167 10.80 2.16 20.31
CA LYS A 167 11.19 3.58 20.28
C LYS A 167 12.33 3.88 19.28
N ASN A 168 13.05 2.86 18.82
CA ASN A 168 14.22 3.01 17.96
C ASN A 168 13.90 2.91 16.46
N THR A 169 12.65 2.68 16.09
CA THR A 169 12.20 2.64 14.71
C THR A 169 11.36 3.85 14.35
N TYR A 170 11.37 4.24 13.09
CA TYR A 170 10.46 5.25 12.53
C TYR A 170 9.17 4.62 11.98
N PHE A 171 9.07 3.29 11.90
CA PHE A 171 7.84 2.58 11.51
C PHE A 171 6.79 2.66 12.62
N GLY A 172 5.51 2.65 12.24
CA GLY A 172 4.40 2.64 13.19
C GLY A 172 4.29 3.89 14.07
N LYS A 173 4.75 5.06 13.60
CA LYS A 173 4.71 6.33 14.35
C LYS A 173 3.65 7.31 13.88
N VAL A 174 3.02 7.06 12.75
CA VAL A 174 2.00 7.92 12.17
C VAL A 174 0.64 7.32 12.44
N LYS A 175 -0.23 8.02 13.15
CA LYS A 175 -1.62 7.59 13.31
C LYS A 175 -2.31 7.55 11.96
N ILE A 176 -3.22 6.60 11.77
CA ILE A 176 -3.91 6.44 10.49
C ILE A 176 -4.66 7.72 10.07
N GLU A 177 -5.22 8.45 11.02
CA GLU A 177 -5.89 9.73 10.81
C GLU A 177 -4.95 10.83 10.31
N ASP A 178 -3.65 10.77 10.66
CA ASP A 178 -2.64 11.76 10.28
C ASP A 178 -2.01 11.47 8.90
N VAL A 179 -2.22 10.30 8.32
CA VAL A 179 -1.68 9.97 6.99
C VAL A 179 -2.28 10.88 5.91
N PHE A 180 -3.53 11.32 6.11
CA PHE A 180 -4.25 12.18 5.17
C PHE A 180 -4.28 13.67 5.60
N ASN A 181 -4.07 13.98 6.88
CA ASN A 181 -4.17 15.35 7.38
C ASN A 181 -2.95 16.20 7.00
N LYS A 182 -3.22 17.43 6.55
CA LYS A 182 -2.21 18.48 6.35
C LYS A 182 -1.72 19.06 7.67
#